data_75714e203d5564d0a630b1b6eef7445b
#
_entry.id   75714e203d5564d0a630b1b6eef7445b
#
_cell.length_a   1.000
_cell.length_b   1.000
_cell.length_c   1.000
_cell.angle_alpha   90.00
_cell.angle_beta   90.00
_cell.angle_gamma   90.00
#
_symmetry.space_group_name_H-M   'P 1'
#
loop_
_entity.id
_entity.type
_entity.pdbx_description
1 polymer ?
#
loop_
_entity_poly.entity_id
_entity_poly.type
_entity_poly.pdbx_seq_one_letter_code
_entity_poly.pdbx_strand_id
1 'polypeptide(L)'
;YVRQDIVVEDLAEANKKALDVLNRGVNSLGFVLNGCQEFTKADMEVLLKDICLECVEINFVAGCKKGSILDAFKAVVEERGIAPEKIQGGINVDPLTALTRKGKNCCDKPFENVKVNLEKMAAYKNFKTIEVGGYVFNNSGSSIVQELGFSLAAGVEYLDKLTDAGMKIDEVAPKIRFHFATGSKYFMEIAKLRAARYLWAHIVKAYNPSCDCKCKMNIHAETSEWNKTVYDPNVNMLRTQTETMSA
;
A
#
# COMPACT_ATOMS: atom_id res chain seq x y z
N TYR A 1 10.69 6.59 -2.93
CA TYR A 1 11.20 5.26 -2.57
C TYR A 1 11.17 4.35 -3.79
N VAL A 2 12.21 3.52 -3.92
CA VAL A 2 12.25 2.43 -4.90
C VAL A 2 11.88 1.15 -4.15
N ARG A 3 10.73 0.57 -4.49
CA ARG A 3 10.19 -0.60 -3.82
C ARG A 3 10.46 -1.88 -4.62
N GLN A 4 10.86 -2.94 -3.92
CA GLN A 4 10.93 -4.29 -4.44
C GLN A 4 9.99 -5.19 -3.64
N ASP A 5 9.06 -5.83 -4.33
CA ASP A 5 8.19 -6.85 -3.73
C ASP A 5 8.88 -8.21 -3.74
N ILE A 6 8.78 -8.91 -2.62
CA ILE A 6 9.38 -10.23 -2.37
C ILE A 6 8.26 -11.18 -1.94
N VAL A 7 8.03 -12.20 -2.75
CA VAL A 7 7.09 -13.28 -2.38
C VAL A 7 7.74 -14.12 -1.28
N VAL A 8 7.04 -14.26 -0.17
CA VAL A 8 7.51 -15.00 1.00
C VAL A 8 6.97 -16.43 0.93
N GLU A 9 7.78 -17.34 0.42
CA GLU A 9 7.55 -18.78 0.46
C GLU A 9 8.28 -19.40 1.65
N ASP A 10 9.52 -18.97 1.88
CA ASP A 10 10.34 -19.26 3.05
C ASP A 10 10.83 -17.93 3.66
N LEU A 11 10.80 -17.84 4.99
CA LEU A 11 11.12 -16.61 5.71
C LEU A 11 12.61 -16.24 5.62
N ALA A 12 13.49 -17.22 5.73
CA ALA A 12 14.93 -17.00 5.72
C ALA A 12 15.43 -16.64 4.30
N GLU A 13 14.92 -17.31 3.28
CA GLU A 13 15.22 -16.99 1.89
C GLU A 13 14.66 -15.60 1.50
N ALA A 14 13.47 -15.25 1.95
CA ALA A 14 12.90 -13.92 1.72
C ALA A 14 13.74 -12.83 2.41
N ASN A 15 14.20 -13.05 3.63
CA ASN A 15 15.12 -12.15 4.33
C ASN A 15 16.43 -11.97 3.56
N LYS A 16 17.06 -13.07 3.14
CA LYS A 16 18.31 -13.03 2.35
C LYS A 16 18.14 -12.23 1.07
N LYS A 17 17.02 -12.43 0.35
CA LYS A 17 16.69 -11.65 -0.83
C LYS A 17 16.45 -10.17 -0.50
N ALA A 18 15.81 -9.86 0.62
CA ALA A 18 15.60 -8.50 1.07
C ALA A 18 16.93 -7.78 1.32
N LEU A 19 17.87 -8.41 2.00
CA LEU A 19 19.21 -7.85 2.23
C LEU A 19 20.01 -7.65 0.94
N ASP A 20 19.90 -8.59 -0.02
CA ASP A 20 20.54 -8.45 -1.33
C ASP A 20 20.00 -7.25 -2.11
N VAL A 21 18.69 -7.07 -2.20
CA VAL A 21 18.09 -5.94 -2.94
C VAL A 21 18.36 -4.60 -2.26
N LEU A 22 18.39 -4.54 -0.92
CA LEU A 22 18.78 -3.35 -0.18
C LEU A 22 20.22 -2.91 -0.50
N ASN A 23 21.14 -3.87 -0.59
CA ASN A 23 22.52 -3.60 -0.97
C ASN A 23 22.66 -3.13 -2.44
N ARG A 24 21.65 -3.36 -3.27
CA ARG A 24 21.57 -2.88 -4.66
C ARG A 24 20.87 -1.53 -4.82
N GLY A 25 20.50 -0.87 -3.71
CA GLY A 25 19.95 0.48 -3.72
C GLY A 25 18.43 0.58 -3.59
N VAL A 26 17.72 -0.54 -3.39
CA VAL A 26 16.31 -0.52 -2.97
C VAL A 26 16.21 0.07 -1.56
N ASN A 27 15.20 0.88 -1.29
CA ASN A 27 14.97 1.51 0.00
C ASN A 27 13.53 1.34 0.53
N SER A 28 12.73 0.54 -0.16
CA SER A 28 11.39 0.12 0.24
C SER A 28 11.20 -1.37 -0.06
N LEU A 29 10.83 -2.15 0.93
CA LEU A 29 10.56 -3.58 0.80
C LEU A 29 9.07 -3.84 0.86
N GLY A 30 8.57 -4.69 -0.03
CA GLY A 30 7.22 -5.23 0.03
C GLY A 30 7.28 -6.75 0.26
N PHE A 31 6.77 -7.22 1.39
CA PHE A 31 6.66 -8.65 1.65
C PHE A 31 5.28 -9.15 1.26
N VAL A 32 5.23 -9.99 0.22
CA VAL A 32 3.99 -10.60 -0.27
C VAL A 32 3.77 -11.90 0.49
N LEU A 33 2.84 -11.85 1.44
CA LEU A 33 2.52 -12.94 2.37
C LEU A 33 1.32 -13.73 1.81
N ASN A 34 1.60 -14.82 1.14
CA ASN A 34 0.59 -15.71 0.59
C ASN A 34 0.06 -16.64 1.70
N GLY A 35 -1.27 -16.83 1.73
CA GLY A 35 -1.92 -17.73 2.68
C GLY A 35 -2.70 -17.02 3.79
N CYS A 36 -3.36 -17.84 4.61
CA CYS A 36 -4.20 -17.41 5.73
C CYS A 36 -3.61 -17.85 7.08
N GLN A 37 -2.33 -18.15 7.14
CA GLN A 37 -1.66 -18.53 8.39
C GLN A 37 -1.51 -17.30 9.29
N GLU A 38 -1.56 -17.51 10.58
CA GLU A 38 -1.25 -16.48 11.55
C GLU A 38 0.26 -16.24 11.55
N PHE A 39 0.64 -14.99 11.53
CA PHE A 39 2.04 -14.58 11.53
C PHE A 39 2.46 -14.31 12.98
N THR A 40 3.47 -15.01 13.45
CA THR A 40 3.95 -14.87 14.82
C THR A 40 5.08 -13.83 14.91
N LYS A 41 5.40 -13.40 16.14
CA LYS A 41 6.56 -12.54 16.39
C LYS A 41 7.87 -13.20 15.92
N ALA A 42 8.03 -14.51 16.16
CA ALA A 42 9.22 -15.24 15.73
C ALA A 42 9.39 -15.25 14.20
N ASP A 43 8.29 -15.41 13.46
CA ASP A 43 8.31 -15.33 12.00
C ASP A 43 8.75 -13.93 11.52
N MET A 44 8.26 -12.89 12.20
CA MET A 44 8.61 -11.51 11.88
C MET A 44 10.07 -11.21 12.23
N GLU A 45 10.61 -11.75 13.30
CA GLU A 45 12.02 -11.62 13.66
C GLU A 45 12.94 -12.25 12.60
N VAL A 46 12.60 -13.44 12.11
CA VAL A 46 13.34 -14.10 11.02
C VAL A 46 13.27 -13.26 9.74
N LEU A 47 12.06 -12.82 9.35
CA LEU A 47 11.84 -12.05 8.12
C LEU A 47 12.58 -10.71 8.11
N LEU A 48 12.63 -10.03 9.25
CA LEU A 48 13.23 -8.69 9.40
C LEU A 48 14.64 -8.70 10.00
N LYS A 49 15.27 -9.89 10.11
CA LYS A 49 16.62 -10.00 10.64
C LYS A 49 17.60 -9.12 9.89
N ASP A 50 18.43 -8.38 10.63
CA ASP A 50 19.49 -7.49 10.12
C ASP A 50 19.01 -6.34 9.20
N ILE A 51 17.68 -6.10 9.11
CA ILE A 51 17.12 -4.96 8.38
C ILE A 51 16.97 -3.77 9.32
N CYS A 52 17.49 -2.60 8.90
CA CYS A 52 17.35 -1.32 9.60
C CYS A 52 15.95 -0.75 9.36
N LEU A 53 15.02 -0.96 10.31
CA LEU A 53 13.60 -0.56 10.17
C LEU A 53 13.39 0.96 10.18
N GLU A 54 14.37 1.75 10.67
CA GLU A 54 14.32 3.21 10.65
C GLU A 54 14.76 3.80 9.30
N CYS A 55 15.51 3.02 8.51
CA CYS A 55 16.11 3.45 7.25
C CYS A 55 15.35 2.96 6.01
N VAL A 56 14.56 1.91 6.17
CA VAL A 56 13.88 1.20 5.07
C VAL A 56 12.37 1.26 5.27
N GLU A 57 11.65 1.57 4.21
CA GLU A 57 10.19 1.47 4.22
C GLU A 57 9.77 0.00 4.15
N ILE A 58 8.97 -0.46 5.13
CA ILE A 58 8.51 -1.85 5.21
C ILE A 58 7.02 -1.93 4.85
N ASN A 59 6.71 -2.69 3.83
CA ASN A 59 5.35 -2.90 3.36
C ASN A 59 4.96 -4.38 3.41
N PHE A 60 3.71 -4.64 3.81
CA PHE A 60 3.14 -5.97 3.81
C PHE A 60 1.97 -6.05 2.83
N VAL A 61 2.04 -7.00 1.91
CA VAL A 61 0.97 -7.34 0.99
C VAL A 61 0.39 -8.68 1.41
N ALA A 62 -0.76 -8.66 2.06
CA ALA A 62 -1.35 -9.85 2.65
C ALA A 62 -2.80 -10.05 2.23
N GLY A 63 -3.18 -11.30 2.01
CA GLY A 63 -4.56 -11.67 1.65
C GLY A 63 -5.51 -11.62 2.84
N CYS A 64 -5.12 -12.24 3.96
CA CYS A 64 -5.92 -12.35 5.19
C CYS A 64 -5.01 -12.24 6.43
N LYS A 65 -5.61 -12.32 7.64
CA LYS A 65 -4.87 -12.28 8.90
C LYS A 65 -3.97 -11.05 9.10
N LYS A 66 -4.34 -9.92 8.50
CA LYS A 66 -3.55 -8.67 8.55
C LYS A 66 -3.34 -8.15 9.97
N GLY A 67 -4.28 -8.40 10.86
CA GLY A 67 -4.16 -8.03 12.27
C GLY A 67 -3.01 -8.75 12.99
N SER A 68 -2.79 -10.04 12.74
CA SER A 68 -1.66 -10.78 13.35
C SER A 68 -0.31 -10.32 12.82
N ILE A 69 -0.23 -9.95 11.53
CA ILE A 69 0.98 -9.37 10.93
C ILE A 69 1.33 -8.05 11.61
N LEU A 70 0.35 -7.18 11.84
CA LEU A 70 0.55 -5.91 12.52
C LEU A 70 0.97 -6.11 13.98
N ASP A 71 0.36 -7.05 14.69
CA ASP A 71 0.69 -7.36 16.09
C ASP A 71 2.13 -7.91 16.18
N ALA A 72 2.52 -8.83 15.29
CA ALA A 72 3.88 -9.36 15.22
C ALA A 72 4.91 -8.25 14.88
N PHE A 73 4.59 -7.39 13.92
CA PHE A 73 5.45 -6.28 13.53
C PHE A 73 5.67 -5.28 14.69
N LYS A 74 4.59 -4.90 15.38
CA LYS A 74 4.68 -4.03 16.56
C LYS A 74 5.56 -4.64 17.64
N ALA A 75 5.39 -5.93 17.94
CA ALA A 75 6.19 -6.61 18.96
C ALA A 75 7.70 -6.57 18.65
N VAL A 76 8.08 -6.73 17.37
CA VAL A 76 9.48 -6.62 16.93
C VAL A 76 10.01 -5.17 17.03
N VAL A 77 9.21 -4.18 16.64
CA VAL A 77 9.58 -2.75 16.74
C VAL A 77 9.80 -2.34 18.21
N GLU A 78 8.89 -2.77 19.09
CA GLU A 78 8.97 -2.49 20.54
C GLU A 78 10.20 -3.17 21.17
N GLU A 79 10.48 -4.42 20.83
CA GLU A 79 11.68 -5.12 21.32
C GLU A 79 12.98 -4.49 20.88
N ARG A 80 13.03 -3.97 19.63
CA ARG A 80 14.19 -3.25 19.12
C ARG A 80 14.30 -1.82 19.68
N GLY A 81 13.36 -1.37 20.51
CA GLY A 81 13.34 -0.04 21.12
C GLY A 81 13.21 1.11 20.11
N ILE A 82 12.60 0.85 18.96
CA ILE A 82 12.45 1.84 17.88
C ILE A 82 11.21 2.69 18.13
N ALA A 83 11.37 4.02 18.06
CA ALA A 83 10.24 4.93 18.20
C ALA A 83 9.25 4.77 17.03
N PRO A 84 7.92 4.63 17.29
CA PRO A 84 6.90 4.40 16.25
C PRO A 84 6.89 5.45 15.14
N GLU A 85 7.27 6.69 15.43
CA GLU A 85 7.31 7.79 14.47
C GLU A 85 8.39 7.63 13.39
N LYS A 86 9.43 6.84 13.68
CA LYS A 86 10.52 6.56 12.73
C LYS A 86 10.17 5.47 11.74
N ILE A 87 9.19 4.63 12.06
CA ILE A 87 8.77 3.53 11.21
C ILE A 87 7.97 4.07 10.03
N GLN A 88 8.40 3.67 8.82
CA GLN A 88 7.74 3.98 7.56
C GLN A 88 7.30 2.69 6.88
N GLY A 89 6.21 2.76 6.13
CA GLY A 89 5.70 1.60 5.40
C GLY A 89 4.20 1.53 5.32
N GLY A 90 3.68 0.32 5.20
CA GLY A 90 2.24 0.11 5.16
C GLY A 90 1.82 -1.35 5.07
N ILE A 91 0.52 -1.54 5.11
CA ILE A 91 -0.14 -2.81 4.86
C ILE A 91 -1.35 -2.57 3.98
N ASN A 92 -1.60 -3.49 3.05
CA ASN A 92 -2.70 -3.38 2.08
C ASN A 92 -4.07 -3.78 2.67
N VAL A 93 -4.57 -3.10 3.69
CA VAL A 93 -5.95 -3.35 4.14
C VAL A 93 -6.90 -2.69 3.15
N ASP A 94 -7.46 -3.49 2.24
CA ASP A 94 -8.33 -3.02 1.16
C ASP A 94 -9.47 -4.02 0.88
N PRO A 95 -10.56 -3.94 1.66
CA PRO A 95 -11.73 -4.78 1.42
C PRO A 95 -12.48 -4.41 0.14
N LEU A 96 -12.43 -3.16 -0.34
CA LEU A 96 -13.13 -2.76 -1.56
C LEU A 96 -12.46 -3.37 -2.81
N THR A 97 -11.14 -3.33 -2.89
CA THR A 97 -10.40 -4.03 -3.94
C THR A 97 -10.62 -5.55 -3.88
N ALA A 98 -10.66 -6.12 -2.67
CA ALA A 98 -10.97 -7.54 -2.51
C ALA A 98 -12.37 -7.90 -2.99
N LEU A 99 -13.36 -7.05 -2.71
CA LEU A 99 -14.74 -7.18 -3.21
C LEU A 99 -14.77 -7.09 -4.74
N THR A 100 -14.11 -6.10 -5.33
CA THR A 100 -14.03 -5.89 -6.78
C THR A 100 -13.43 -7.11 -7.49
N ARG A 101 -12.34 -7.67 -6.96
CA ARG A 101 -11.65 -8.82 -7.57
C ARG A 101 -12.38 -10.15 -7.40
N LYS A 102 -13.04 -10.37 -6.26
CA LYS A 102 -13.60 -11.68 -5.87
C LYS A 102 -15.13 -11.73 -5.93
N GLY A 103 -15.79 -10.59 -6.10
CA GLY A 103 -17.26 -10.48 -6.06
C GLY A 103 -17.87 -10.76 -4.68
N LYS A 104 -17.06 -10.87 -3.64
CA LYS A 104 -17.50 -11.14 -2.26
C LYS A 104 -16.57 -10.48 -1.24
N ASN A 105 -17.14 -10.12 -0.10
CA ASN A 105 -16.35 -9.61 1.02
C ASN A 105 -15.41 -10.69 1.57
N CYS A 106 -14.25 -10.27 2.02
CA CYS A 106 -13.28 -11.16 2.67
C CYS A 106 -13.69 -11.53 4.11
N CYS A 107 -14.62 -10.80 4.72
CA CYS A 107 -15.15 -11.02 6.08
C CYS A 107 -16.52 -10.34 6.22
N ASP A 108 -17.24 -10.67 7.29
CA ASP A 108 -18.60 -10.15 7.54
C ASP A 108 -18.62 -8.65 7.81
N LYS A 109 -17.58 -8.12 8.46
CA LYS A 109 -17.49 -6.73 8.89
C LYS A 109 -16.18 -6.07 8.43
N PRO A 110 -16.05 -5.81 7.12
CA PRO A 110 -14.79 -5.36 6.54
C PRO A 110 -14.31 -4.02 7.08
N PHE A 111 -15.20 -3.04 7.25
CA PHE A 111 -14.84 -1.70 7.72
C PHE A 111 -14.54 -1.65 9.24
N GLU A 112 -15.17 -2.50 10.06
CA GLU A 112 -14.79 -2.64 11.47
C GLU A 112 -13.35 -3.17 11.58
N ASN A 113 -12.97 -4.13 10.76
CA ASN A 113 -11.59 -4.62 10.71
C ASN A 113 -10.59 -3.55 10.23
N VAL A 114 -10.98 -2.71 9.26
CA VAL A 114 -10.17 -1.56 8.85
C VAL A 114 -9.94 -0.62 10.05
N LYS A 115 -11.02 -0.26 10.77
CA LYS A 115 -10.96 0.59 11.96
C LYS A 115 -10.03 0.01 13.02
N VAL A 116 -10.19 -1.26 13.39
CA VAL A 116 -9.34 -1.94 14.38
C VAL A 116 -7.86 -1.90 13.99
N ASN A 117 -7.53 -2.18 12.74
CA ASN A 117 -6.15 -2.13 12.26
C ASN A 117 -5.58 -0.70 12.27
N LEU A 118 -6.42 0.29 11.99
CA LEU A 118 -6.04 1.70 12.03
C LEU A 118 -5.75 2.16 13.47
N GLU A 119 -6.60 1.78 14.42
CA GLU A 119 -6.42 2.05 15.85
C GLU A 119 -5.14 1.36 16.39
N LYS A 120 -4.88 0.11 16.02
CA LYS A 120 -3.64 -0.60 16.36
C LYS A 120 -2.38 0.17 15.95
N MET A 121 -2.42 0.84 14.81
CA MET A 121 -1.29 1.57 14.22
C MET A 121 -1.37 3.08 14.41
N ALA A 122 -2.17 3.57 15.36
CA ALA A 122 -2.35 5.01 15.59
C ALA A 122 -1.04 5.74 15.93
N ALA A 123 -0.19 5.12 16.75
CA ALA A 123 1.13 5.66 17.14
C ALA A 123 2.12 5.76 15.95
N TYR A 124 1.96 4.91 14.94
CA TYR A 124 2.86 4.81 13.79
C TYR A 124 2.44 5.80 12.69
N LYS A 125 2.73 7.09 12.85
CA LYS A 125 2.24 8.19 11.98
C LYS A 125 2.56 8.00 10.50
N ASN A 126 3.74 7.44 10.21
CA ASN A 126 4.24 7.27 8.83
C ASN A 126 3.90 5.89 8.23
N PHE A 127 3.19 5.03 8.97
CA PHE A 127 2.75 3.73 8.48
C PHE A 127 1.31 3.81 7.94
N LYS A 128 1.10 3.37 6.68
CA LYS A 128 -0.17 3.41 5.97
C LYS A 128 -0.92 2.10 6.18
N THR A 129 -2.14 2.17 6.68
CA THR A 129 -2.92 0.96 6.99
C THR A 129 -4.02 0.67 6.00
N ILE A 130 -4.41 1.66 5.19
CA ILE A 130 -5.44 1.52 4.17
C ILE A 130 -4.79 1.68 2.81
N GLU A 131 -5.06 0.73 1.91
CA GLU A 131 -4.67 0.82 0.52
C GLU A 131 -5.91 0.91 -0.37
N VAL A 132 -5.86 1.76 -1.38
CA VAL A 132 -6.87 1.83 -2.43
C VAL A 132 -6.23 1.31 -3.71
N GLY A 133 -6.61 0.10 -4.11
CA GLY A 133 -6.01 -0.63 -5.22
C GLY A 133 -6.53 -0.19 -6.59
N GLY A 134 -6.17 1.00 -7.05
CA GLY A 134 -6.50 1.51 -8.39
C GLY A 134 -5.92 0.66 -9.52
N TYR A 135 -4.76 0.05 -9.31
CA TYR A 135 -4.11 -0.84 -10.27
C TYR A 135 -5.02 -1.97 -10.79
N VAL A 136 -5.96 -2.42 -9.97
CA VAL A 136 -6.90 -3.47 -10.38
C VAL A 136 -7.77 -3.03 -11.55
N PHE A 137 -8.21 -1.77 -11.56
CA PHE A 137 -8.99 -1.23 -12.66
C PHE A 137 -8.15 -1.09 -13.93
N ASN A 138 -6.91 -0.58 -13.81
CA ASN A 138 -5.98 -0.47 -14.92
C ASN A 138 -5.67 -1.84 -15.53
N ASN A 139 -5.29 -2.81 -14.72
CA ASN A 139 -4.96 -4.17 -15.16
C ASN A 139 -6.17 -4.94 -15.71
N SER A 140 -7.39 -4.43 -15.49
CA SER A 140 -8.64 -4.92 -16.11
C SER A 140 -9.00 -4.18 -17.40
N GLY A 141 -8.15 -3.25 -17.88
CA GLY A 141 -8.34 -2.53 -19.14
C GLY A 141 -9.12 -1.23 -19.04
N SER A 142 -9.25 -0.63 -17.85
CA SER A 142 -9.87 0.69 -17.71
C SER A 142 -9.00 1.80 -18.34
N SER A 143 -9.67 2.88 -18.75
CA SER A 143 -8.95 4.10 -19.13
C SER A 143 -8.32 4.77 -17.90
N ILE A 144 -7.31 5.62 -18.14
CA ILE A 144 -6.64 6.43 -17.11
C ILE A 144 -7.66 7.22 -16.26
N VAL A 145 -8.68 7.78 -16.90
CA VAL A 145 -9.73 8.56 -16.23
C VAL A 145 -10.62 7.67 -15.36
N GLN A 146 -10.97 6.47 -15.84
CA GLN A 146 -11.76 5.50 -15.07
C GLN A 146 -10.98 4.97 -13.87
N GLU A 147 -9.71 4.61 -14.05
CA GLU A 147 -8.85 4.21 -12.92
C GLU A 147 -8.82 5.30 -11.84
N LEU A 148 -8.58 6.55 -12.24
CA LEU A 148 -8.55 7.68 -11.31
C LEU A 148 -9.90 7.89 -10.62
N GLY A 149 -10.99 7.90 -11.37
CA GLY A 149 -12.34 8.12 -10.85
C GLY A 149 -12.78 7.03 -9.86
N PHE A 150 -12.58 5.76 -10.21
CA PHE A 150 -12.94 4.65 -9.33
C PHE A 150 -12.07 4.61 -8.06
N SER A 151 -10.78 4.92 -8.19
CA SER A 151 -9.88 4.99 -7.04
C SER A 151 -10.28 6.11 -6.08
N LEU A 152 -10.60 7.30 -6.60
CA LEU A 152 -11.07 8.40 -5.75
C LEU A 152 -12.41 8.08 -5.08
N ALA A 153 -13.35 7.45 -5.81
CA ALA A 153 -14.62 7.00 -5.24
C ALA A 153 -14.42 5.98 -4.11
N ALA A 154 -13.52 5.00 -4.29
CA ALA A 154 -13.16 4.06 -3.22
C ALA A 154 -12.51 4.77 -2.03
N GLY A 155 -11.67 5.76 -2.27
CA GLY A 155 -11.08 6.59 -1.22
C GLY A 155 -12.13 7.34 -0.40
N VAL A 156 -13.14 7.92 -1.07
CA VAL A 156 -14.29 8.59 -0.42
C VAL A 156 -15.07 7.61 0.43
N GLU A 157 -15.36 6.42 -0.07
CA GLU A 157 -16.07 5.38 0.68
C GLU A 157 -15.34 5.01 1.99
N TYR A 158 -13.99 4.95 1.98
CA TYR A 158 -13.23 4.77 3.22
C TYR A 158 -13.37 5.96 4.17
N LEU A 159 -13.32 7.19 3.66
CA LEU A 159 -13.51 8.38 4.50
C LEU A 159 -14.89 8.38 5.14
N ASP A 160 -15.96 8.17 4.36
CA ASP A 160 -17.34 8.18 4.84
C ASP A 160 -17.57 7.09 5.89
N LYS A 161 -17.25 5.83 5.58
CA LYS A 161 -17.48 4.71 6.50
C LYS A 161 -16.72 4.84 7.82
N LEU A 162 -15.49 5.36 7.79
CA LEU A 162 -14.68 5.49 9.00
C LEU A 162 -15.06 6.73 9.81
N THR A 163 -15.44 7.83 9.16
CA THR A 163 -15.95 9.01 9.87
C THR A 163 -17.33 8.75 10.49
N ASP A 164 -18.22 8.04 9.79
CA ASP A 164 -19.51 7.58 10.33
C ASP A 164 -19.32 6.63 11.53
N ALA A 165 -18.23 5.83 11.52
CA ALA A 165 -17.84 5.00 12.66
C ALA A 165 -17.17 5.80 13.81
N GLY A 166 -17.15 7.14 13.73
CA GLY A 166 -16.68 8.05 14.78
C GLY A 166 -15.18 8.35 14.75
N MET A 167 -14.46 7.99 13.70
CA MET A 167 -13.04 8.36 13.55
C MET A 167 -12.90 9.79 13.01
N LYS A 168 -11.83 10.47 13.39
CA LYS A 168 -11.55 11.81 12.86
C LYS A 168 -10.89 11.73 11.49
N ILE A 169 -11.26 12.65 10.61
CA ILE A 169 -10.64 12.76 9.28
C ILE A 169 -9.10 12.89 9.36
N ASP A 170 -8.61 13.60 10.38
CA ASP A 170 -7.17 13.79 10.63
C ASP A 170 -6.41 12.50 10.97
N GLU A 171 -7.12 11.48 11.42
CA GLU A 171 -6.56 10.15 11.73
C GLU A 171 -6.66 9.21 10.53
N VAL A 172 -7.71 9.33 9.72
CA VAL A 172 -8.02 8.44 8.60
C VAL A 172 -7.26 8.83 7.34
N ALA A 173 -7.40 10.08 6.88
CA ALA A 173 -6.88 10.52 5.58
C ALA A 173 -5.35 10.31 5.42
N PRO A 174 -4.50 10.58 6.42
CA PRO A 174 -3.06 10.34 6.29
C PRO A 174 -2.66 8.86 6.24
N LYS A 175 -3.57 7.96 6.60
CA LYS A 175 -3.33 6.50 6.63
C LYS A 175 -3.73 5.80 5.33
N ILE A 176 -4.38 6.52 4.42
CA ILE A 176 -4.75 6.02 3.10
C ILE A 176 -3.57 6.19 2.14
N ARG A 177 -3.26 5.10 1.41
CA ARG A 177 -2.32 5.08 0.28
C ARG A 177 -3.06 4.62 -0.96
N PHE A 178 -2.90 5.35 -2.04
CA PHE A 178 -3.42 4.98 -3.34
C PHE A 178 -2.36 4.19 -4.10
N HIS A 179 -2.73 3.06 -4.66
CA HIS A 179 -1.87 2.22 -5.45
C HIS A 179 -2.34 2.27 -6.90
N PHE A 180 -1.64 3.04 -7.74
CA PHE A 180 -1.94 3.20 -9.15
C PHE A 180 -1.00 2.36 -10.02
N ALA A 181 -1.53 1.89 -11.15
CA ALA A 181 -0.69 1.36 -12.21
C ALA A 181 -0.30 2.48 -13.18
N THR A 182 0.90 2.42 -13.74
CA THR A 182 1.36 3.35 -14.79
C THR A 182 1.56 2.58 -16.09
N GLY A 183 0.88 3.05 -17.13
CA GLY A 183 0.92 2.45 -18.46
C GLY A 183 1.83 3.18 -19.43
N SER A 184 1.68 2.88 -20.72
CA SER A 184 2.56 3.37 -21.78
C SER A 184 2.32 4.83 -22.22
N LYS A 185 1.23 5.46 -21.75
CA LYS A 185 0.88 6.83 -22.14
C LYS A 185 1.58 7.87 -21.26
N TYR A 186 2.88 7.98 -21.42
CA TYR A 186 3.83 8.71 -20.56
C TYR A 186 3.29 10.04 -19.98
N PHE A 187 2.95 11.01 -20.82
CA PHE A 187 2.49 12.31 -20.34
C PHE A 187 1.11 12.26 -19.68
N MET A 188 0.25 11.35 -20.11
CA MET A 188 -1.07 11.16 -19.50
C MET A 188 -0.96 10.52 -18.12
N GLU A 189 0.01 9.63 -17.88
CA GLU A 189 0.29 9.06 -16.57
C GLU A 189 0.82 10.13 -15.60
N ILE A 190 1.74 10.97 -16.04
CA ILE A 190 2.18 12.15 -15.26
C ILE A 190 0.98 13.03 -14.90
N ALA A 191 0.11 13.31 -15.87
CA ALA A 191 -1.08 14.14 -15.66
C ALA A 191 -2.05 13.47 -14.66
N LYS A 192 -2.25 12.14 -14.74
CA LYS A 192 -3.07 11.37 -13.80
C LYS A 192 -2.58 11.54 -12.36
N LEU A 193 -1.29 11.32 -12.11
CA LEU A 193 -0.73 11.41 -10.76
C LEU A 193 -0.78 12.83 -10.18
N ARG A 194 -0.66 13.86 -11.04
CA ARG A 194 -0.84 15.26 -10.63
C ARG A 194 -2.30 15.57 -10.34
N ALA A 195 -3.22 15.15 -11.20
CA ALA A 195 -4.66 15.33 -11.02
C ALA A 195 -5.15 14.59 -9.77
N ALA A 196 -4.67 13.37 -9.53
CA ALA A 196 -5.00 12.57 -8.34
C ALA A 196 -4.71 13.35 -7.06
N ARG A 197 -3.50 13.92 -6.92
CA ARG A 197 -3.12 14.72 -5.74
C ARG A 197 -4.01 15.94 -5.55
N TYR A 198 -4.31 16.63 -6.65
CA TYR A 198 -5.15 17.83 -6.63
C TYR A 198 -6.58 17.50 -6.22
N LEU A 199 -7.21 16.53 -6.86
CA LEU A 199 -8.58 16.12 -6.58
C LEU A 199 -8.74 15.55 -5.17
N TRP A 200 -7.80 14.71 -4.74
CA TRP A 200 -7.82 14.16 -3.38
C TRP A 200 -7.72 15.24 -2.31
N ALA A 201 -6.88 16.24 -2.52
CA ALA A 201 -6.79 17.36 -1.58
C ALA A 201 -8.11 18.12 -1.45
N HIS A 202 -8.84 18.32 -2.55
CA HIS A 202 -10.17 18.93 -2.51
C HIS A 202 -11.20 18.05 -1.82
N ILE A 203 -11.18 16.73 -2.06
CA ILE A 203 -12.06 15.77 -1.40
C ILE A 203 -11.84 15.82 0.12
N VAL A 204 -10.60 15.67 0.59
CA VAL A 204 -10.31 15.68 2.03
C VAL A 204 -10.67 17.02 2.67
N LYS A 205 -10.46 18.15 1.99
CA LYS A 205 -10.87 19.49 2.48
C LYS A 205 -12.37 19.59 2.75
N ALA A 206 -13.21 18.88 2.01
CA ALA A 206 -14.66 18.88 2.25
C ALA A 206 -15.05 18.27 3.61
N TYR A 207 -14.18 17.45 4.21
CA TYR A 207 -14.36 16.89 5.55
C TYR A 207 -13.82 17.78 6.67
N ASN A 208 -13.38 19.01 6.37
CA ASN A 208 -12.87 20.01 7.33
C ASN A 208 -11.74 19.48 8.23
N PRO A 209 -10.60 19.04 7.67
CA PRO A 209 -9.45 18.61 8.46
C PRO A 209 -8.85 19.78 9.24
N SER A 210 -8.17 19.49 10.36
CA SER A 210 -7.54 20.50 11.22
C SER A 210 -6.39 21.25 10.54
N CYS A 211 -5.79 20.67 9.48
CA CYS A 211 -4.63 21.22 8.77
C CYS A 211 -4.62 20.74 7.31
N ASP A 212 -4.27 21.62 6.39
CA ASP A 212 -4.04 21.29 4.97
C ASP A 212 -2.97 20.21 4.76
N CYS A 213 -2.07 20.03 5.72
CA CYS A 213 -1.06 18.97 5.69
C CYS A 213 -1.67 17.56 5.66
N LYS A 214 -2.91 17.39 6.15
CA LYS A 214 -3.65 16.13 6.15
C LYS A 214 -4.28 15.79 4.80
N CYS A 215 -4.35 16.77 3.89
CA CYS A 215 -4.92 16.58 2.55
C CYS A 215 -3.92 15.94 1.56
N LYS A 216 -2.71 15.67 1.97
CA LYS A 216 -1.69 15.07 1.09
C LYS A 216 -2.05 13.64 0.72
N MET A 217 -2.06 13.36 -0.58
CA MET A 217 -2.23 12.01 -1.09
C MET A 217 -0.92 11.22 -1.00
N ASN A 218 -0.98 10.03 -0.43
CA ASN A 218 0.13 9.09 -0.49
C ASN A 218 -0.10 8.17 -1.68
N ILE A 219 0.89 8.05 -2.54
CA ILE A 219 0.82 7.26 -3.78
C ILE A 219 1.92 6.22 -3.77
N HIS A 220 1.54 4.99 -4.10
CA HIS A 220 2.40 3.95 -4.61
C HIS A 220 2.08 3.76 -6.08
N ALA A 221 3.08 3.80 -6.94
CA ALA A 221 2.92 3.57 -8.38
C ALA A 221 3.68 2.30 -8.76
N GLU A 222 3.02 1.42 -9.52
CA GLU A 222 3.64 0.25 -10.13
C GLU A 222 3.48 0.31 -11.65
N THR A 223 4.27 -0.46 -12.38
CA THR A 223 4.12 -0.55 -13.83
C THR A 223 2.94 -1.44 -14.20
N SER A 224 2.13 -1.02 -15.17
CA SER A 224 0.92 -1.72 -15.60
C SER A 224 1.23 -3.13 -16.10
N GLU A 225 0.41 -4.10 -15.72
CA GLU A 225 0.47 -5.46 -16.29
C GLU A 225 -0.28 -5.56 -17.61
N TRP A 226 -1.25 -4.65 -17.86
CA TRP A 226 -2.13 -4.68 -19.02
C TRP A 226 -1.41 -4.67 -20.36
N ASN A 227 -0.31 -3.94 -20.47
CA ASN A 227 0.46 -3.77 -21.71
C ASN A 227 1.69 -4.66 -21.81
N LYS A 228 1.89 -5.60 -20.88
CA LYS A 228 3.00 -6.56 -20.93
C LYS A 228 2.64 -7.72 -21.86
N THR A 229 3.67 -8.34 -22.44
CA THR A 229 3.52 -9.50 -23.31
C THR A 229 4.43 -10.64 -22.88
N VAL A 230 3.95 -11.86 -23.07
CA VAL A 230 4.75 -13.08 -22.86
C VAL A 230 5.58 -13.47 -24.08
N TYR A 231 5.25 -12.92 -25.25
CA TYR A 231 5.91 -13.26 -26.51
C TYR A 231 7.31 -12.67 -26.66
N ASP A 232 7.55 -11.52 -26.05
CA ASP A 232 8.87 -10.86 -26.06
C ASP A 232 9.13 -10.19 -24.70
N PRO A 233 9.72 -10.91 -23.74
CA PRO A 233 10.02 -10.37 -22.42
C PRO A 233 11.01 -9.20 -22.44
N ASN A 234 11.92 -9.16 -23.43
CA ASN A 234 12.90 -8.07 -23.53
C ASN A 234 12.24 -6.73 -23.85
N VAL A 235 11.19 -6.72 -24.67
CA VAL A 235 10.41 -5.51 -24.96
C VAL A 235 9.69 -5.00 -23.70
N ASN A 236 9.32 -5.88 -22.78
CA ASN A 236 8.74 -5.46 -21.50
C ASN A 236 9.71 -4.62 -20.65
N MET A 237 11.01 -4.84 -20.76
CA MET A 237 12.02 -4.02 -20.07
C MET A 237 11.93 -2.56 -20.52
N LEU A 238 11.81 -2.30 -21.82
CA LEU A 238 11.66 -0.95 -22.38
C LEU A 238 10.34 -0.31 -21.94
N ARG A 239 9.24 -1.08 -21.94
CA ARG A 239 7.94 -0.61 -21.45
C ARG A 239 8.02 -0.21 -19.98
N THR A 240 8.54 -1.11 -19.14
CA THR A 240 8.70 -0.88 -17.70
C THR A 240 9.56 0.35 -17.40
N GLN A 241 10.67 0.52 -18.14
CA GLN A 241 11.53 1.69 -18.00
C GLN A 241 10.74 3.00 -18.26
N THR A 242 10.02 3.09 -19.36
CA THR A 242 9.24 4.28 -19.72
C THR A 242 8.15 4.57 -18.69
N GLU A 243 7.44 3.54 -18.25
CA GLU A 243 6.39 3.63 -17.23
C GLU A 243 6.93 4.10 -15.88
N THR A 244 8.05 3.52 -15.45
CA THR A 244 8.72 3.92 -14.20
C THR A 244 9.18 5.38 -14.24
N MET A 245 9.62 5.87 -15.40
CA MET A 245 10.02 7.28 -15.56
C MET A 245 8.83 8.24 -15.51
N SER A 246 7.60 7.79 -15.80
CA SER A 246 6.38 8.60 -15.71
C SER A 246 5.77 8.66 -14.31
N ALA A 247 6.16 7.75 -13.42
CA ALA A 247 5.69 7.65 -12.04
C ALA A 247 6.47 8.58 -11.11
#